data_0b83a3118d4855fb9f7c7fc79d85b020
#
_entry.id   0b83a3118d4855fb9f7c7fc79d85b020
#
_cell.length_a   1.000
_cell.length_b   1.000
_cell.length_c   1.000
_cell.angle_alpha   90.00
_cell.angle_beta   90.00
_cell.angle_gamma   90.00
#
_symmetry.space_group_name_H-M   'P 1'
#
loop_
_entity.id
_entity.type
_entity.pdbx_description
1 polymer ?
#
loop_
_entity_poly.entity_id
_entity_poly.type
_entity_poly.pdbx_seq_one_letter_code
_entity_poly.pdbx_strand_id
1 'polypeptide(L)'
;MNILPKWGFPPSEETKFLMAAVEEARTKINAQKCIFLAIPYTGVEEYSYTISEQYTLKLMDEGYNVFSPILYSHHLSKKHSLPMEYEFWARLNDSIIERWATDVYVLQCLNWWRSRGVRHEIKVASECGVKITFVEVDKHYA
;
A
#
# COMPACT_ATOMS: atom_id res chain seq x y z
N MET A 1 -15.29 -10.13 24.68
CA MET A 1 -16.18 -10.15 23.52
C MET A 1 -16.32 -11.56 23.01
N ASN A 2 -17.52 -12.04 22.89
CA ASN A 2 -17.78 -13.42 22.49
C ASN A 2 -17.81 -13.50 20.97
N ILE A 3 -16.79 -14.08 20.36
CA ILE A 3 -16.70 -14.22 18.90
C ILE A 3 -17.25 -15.60 18.53
N LEU A 4 -18.58 -15.70 18.48
CA LEU A 4 -19.22 -16.90 17.93
C LEU A 4 -19.37 -16.76 16.43
N PRO A 5 -19.19 -17.84 15.66
CA PRO A 5 -19.47 -17.82 14.24
C PRO A 5 -20.93 -17.41 13.99
N LYS A 6 -21.15 -16.61 12.93
CA LYS A 6 -22.50 -16.12 12.58
C LYS A 6 -23.52 -17.22 12.29
N TRP A 7 -23.05 -18.39 11.92
CA TRP A 7 -23.88 -19.58 11.63
C TRP A 7 -24.19 -20.44 12.82
N GLY A 8 -23.82 -20.01 14.03
CA GLY A 8 -24.29 -20.61 15.27
C GLY A 8 -23.69 -21.97 15.65
N PHE A 9 -22.61 -22.41 15.03
CA PHE A 9 -21.94 -23.63 15.40
C PHE A 9 -21.19 -23.47 16.71
N PRO A 10 -21.30 -24.45 17.65
CA PRO A 10 -20.44 -24.42 18.82
C PRO A 10 -18.98 -24.58 18.41
N PRO A 11 -18.05 -23.89 19.04
CA PRO A 11 -16.65 -24.00 18.70
C PRO A 11 -16.13 -25.42 18.88
N SER A 12 -15.57 -26.01 17.83
CA SER A 12 -14.79 -27.25 17.93
C SER A 12 -13.46 -26.97 18.63
N GLU A 13 -12.69 -27.99 18.96
CA GLU A 13 -11.35 -27.81 19.52
C GLU A 13 -10.45 -27.01 18.56
N GLU A 14 -10.56 -27.23 17.25
CA GLU A 14 -9.82 -26.45 16.24
C GLU A 14 -10.25 -24.99 16.27
N THR A 15 -11.55 -24.72 16.35
CA THR A 15 -12.07 -23.34 16.43
C THR A 15 -11.59 -22.64 17.69
N LYS A 16 -11.60 -23.34 18.83
CA LYS A 16 -11.08 -22.80 20.09
C LYS A 16 -9.62 -22.45 19.99
N PHE A 17 -8.82 -23.29 19.32
CA PHE A 17 -7.41 -23.02 19.08
C PHE A 17 -7.22 -21.75 18.24
N LEU A 18 -8.01 -21.60 17.15
CA LEU A 18 -7.95 -20.43 16.29
C LEU A 18 -8.36 -19.15 17.04
N MET A 19 -9.39 -19.23 17.88
CA MET A 19 -9.84 -18.10 18.68
C MET A 19 -8.78 -17.67 19.71
N ALA A 20 -8.10 -18.64 20.33
CA ALA A 20 -6.98 -18.34 21.24
C ALA A 20 -5.83 -17.68 20.50
N ALA A 21 -5.51 -18.15 19.28
CA ALA A 21 -4.48 -17.54 18.44
C ALA A 21 -4.83 -16.09 18.06
N VAL A 22 -6.10 -15.81 17.77
CA VAL A 22 -6.56 -14.43 17.47
C VAL A 22 -6.37 -13.53 18.68
N GLU A 23 -6.74 -14.00 19.88
CA GLU A 23 -6.56 -13.20 21.12
C GLU A 23 -5.07 -12.95 21.40
N GLU A 24 -4.22 -13.94 21.22
CA GLU A 24 -2.78 -13.78 21.36
C GLU A 24 -2.22 -12.75 20.36
N ALA A 25 -2.65 -12.82 19.10
CA ALA A 25 -2.22 -11.90 18.06
C ALA A 25 -2.60 -10.45 18.37
N ARG A 26 -3.76 -10.21 18.98
CA ARG A 26 -4.21 -8.86 19.37
C ARG A 26 -3.32 -8.20 20.39
N THR A 27 -2.62 -8.97 21.21
CA THR A 27 -1.73 -8.43 22.24
C THR A 27 -0.35 -8.05 21.68
N LYS A 28 -0.02 -8.50 20.47
CA LYS A 28 1.26 -8.21 19.85
C LYS A 28 1.20 -6.86 19.16
N ILE A 29 2.10 -5.94 19.56
CA ILE A 29 2.28 -4.67 18.87
C ILE A 29 3.16 -4.93 17.67
N ASN A 30 2.61 -4.75 16.47
CA ASN A 30 3.38 -4.87 15.24
C ASN A 30 4.08 -3.53 14.96
N ALA A 31 5.38 -3.46 15.27
CA ALA A 31 6.20 -2.27 15.03
C ALA A 31 6.76 -2.22 13.59
N GLN A 32 6.36 -3.15 12.72
CA GLN A 32 6.86 -3.22 11.36
C GLN A 32 6.33 -2.08 10.51
N LYS A 33 7.19 -1.52 9.66
CA LYS A 33 6.77 -0.45 8.75
C LYS A 33 5.74 -0.94 7.75
N CYS A 34 4.75 -0.09 7.51
CA CYS A 34 3.74 -0.26 6.47
C CYS A 34 3.96 0.85 5.45
N ILE A 35 4.56 0.51 4.32
CA ILE A 35 5.06 1.46 3.34
C ILE A 35 4.08 1.58 2.17
N PHE A 36 3.63 2.81 1.92
CA PHE A 36 2.88 3.15 0.72
C PHE A 36 3.86 3.70 -0.33
N LEU A 37 3.89 3.11 -1.52
CA LEU A 37 4.79 3.55 -2.60
C LEU A 37 4.10 4.57 -3.50
N ALA A 38 4.58 5.81 -3.48
CA ALA A 38 4.12 6.87 -4.35
C ALA A 38 5.05 6.98 -5.56
N ILE A 39 4.48 6.93 -6.77
CA ILE A 39 5.23 6.99 -8.02
C ILE A 39 4.39 7.71 -9.09
N PRO A 40 4.99 8.50 -10.01
CA PRO A 40 4.27 9.03 -11.15
C PRO A 40 3.69 7.91 -12.01
N TYR A 41 2.49 8.10 -12.53
CA TYR A 41 1.84 7.07 -13.33
C TYR A 41 1.36 7.57 -14.70
N THR A 42 0.60 8.65 -14.74
CA THR A 42 0.00 9.16 -15.97
C THR A 42 1.06 9.51 -17.02
N GLY A 43 0.93 8.90 -18.19
CA GLY A 43 1.86 9.10 -19.31
C GLY A 43 3.08 8.18 -19.30
N VAL A 44 3.31 7.43 -18.22
CA VAL A 44 4.46 6.51 -18.07
C VAL A 44 4.04 5.18 -17.41
N GLU A 45 2.84 4.71 -17.74
CA GLU A 45 2.16 3.64 -17.04
C GLU A 45 2.97 2.34 -16.95
N GLU A 46 3.50 1.87 -18.08
CA GLU A 46 4.26 0.62 -18.10
C GLU A 46 5.60 0.74 -17.37
N TYR A 47 6.26 1.90 -17.53
CA TYR A 47 7.49 2.20 -16.80
C TYR A 47 7.23 2.20 -15.29
N SER A 48 6.19 2.90 -14.86
CA SER A 48 5.84 3.00 -13.44
C SER A 48 5.46 1.66 -12.85
N TYR A 49 4.76 0.82 -13.60
CA TYR A 49 4.43 -0.53 -13.18
C TYR A 49 5.70 -1.35 -12.93
N THR A 50 6.65 -1.32 -13.86
CA THR A 50 7.90 -2.06 -13.73
C THR A 50 8.72 -1.61 -12.53
N ILE A 51 8.85 -0.30 -12.34
CA ILE A 51 9.59 0.27 -11.19
C ILE A 51 8.90 -0.09 -9.89
N SER A 52 7.58 0.04 -9.83
CA SER A 52 6.80 -0.29 -8.64
C SER A 52 6.97 -1.76 -8.24
N GLU A 53 6.97 -2.66 -9.22
CA GLU A 53 7.17 -4.08 -8.97
C GLU A 53 8.54 -4.34 -8.36
N GLN A 54 9.59 -3.77 -8.92
CA GLN A 54 10.95 -3.98 -8.44
C GLN A 54 11.17 -3.45 -7.03
N TYR A 55 10.68 -2.24 -6.75
CA TYR A 55 10.84 -1.65 -5.41
C TYR A 55 9.96 -2.35 -4.39
N THR A 56 8.78 -2.81 -4.78
CA THR A 56 7.92 -3.60 -3.89
C THR A 56 8.65 -4.89 -3.47
N LEU A 57 9.18 -5.63 -4.44
CA LEU A 57 9.90 -6.88 -4.15
C LEU A 57 11.14 -6.64 -3.28
N LYS A 58 11.89 -5.58 -3.57
CA LYS A 58 13.06 -5.21 -2.77
C LYS A 58 12.70 -4.93 -1.31
N LEU A 59 11.68 -4.13 -1.10
CA LEU A 59 11.24 -3.76 0.26
C LEU A 59 10.64 -4.95 1.00
N MET A 60 9.91 -5.81 0.31
CA MET A 60 9.40 -7.05 0.91
C MET A 60 10.54 -7.97 1.34
N ASP A 61 11.59 -8.07 0.52
CA ASP A 61 12.78 -8.86 0.85
C ASP A 61 13.50 -8.30 2.08
N GLU A 62 13.43 -7.00 2.31
CA GLU A 62 13.95 -6.34 3.50
C GLU A 62 13.05 -6.51 4.74
N GLY A 63 11.90 -7.17 4.60
CA GLY A 63 11.00 -7.49 5.70
C GLY A 63 9.89 -6.47 5.95
N TYR A 64 9.65 -5.54 5.05
CA TYR A 64 8.61 -4.52 5.22
C TYR A 64 7.28 -4.95 4.61
N ASN A 65 6.19 -4.41 5.15
CA ASN A 65 4.88 -4.48 4.52
C ASN A 65 4.78 -3.35 3.49
N VAL A 66 4.38 -3.67 2.27
CA VAL A 66 4.38 -2.70 1.17
C VAL A 66 3.05 -2.73 0.45
N PHE A 67 2.49 -1.56 0.21
CA PHE A 67 1.37 -1.40 -0.70
C PHE A 67 1.78 -0.48 -1.86
N SER A 68 1.71 -1.03 -3.07
CA SER A 68 1.90 -0.25 -4.30
C SER A 68 0.53 -0.05 -4.96
N PRO A 69 0.01 1.18 -4.98
CA PRO A 69 -1.26 1.43 -5.66
C PRO A 69 -1.20 1.09 -7.15
N ILE A 70 -0.04 1.26 -7.76
CA ILE A 70 0.13 1.00 -9.20
C ILE A 70 0.04 -0.50 -9.51
N LEU A 71 0.60 -1.36 -8.67
CA LEU A 71 0.47 -2.81 -8.87
C LEU A 71 -0.98 -3.27 -8.76
N TYR A 72 -1.74 -2.63 -7.90
CA TYR A 72 -3.17 -2.93 -7.72
C TYR A 72 -4.01 -2.35 -8.87
N SER A 73 -3.88 -1.05 -9.14
CA SER A 73 -4.76 -0.34 -10.06
C SER A 73 -4.44 -0.59 -11.54
N HIS A 74 -3.17 -0.73 -11.90
CA HIS A 74 -2.74 -0.88 -13.30
C HIS A 74 -3.35 -2.15 -13.91
N HIS A 75 -3.24 -3.27 -13.21
CA HIS A 75 -3.82 -4.53 -13.67
C HIS A 75 -5.34 -4.43 -13.86
N LEU A 76 -6.02 -3.89 -12.87
CA LEU A 76 -7.48 -3.77 -12.89
C LEU A 76 -7.94 -2.81 -13.99
N SER A 77 -7.24 -1.71 -14.19
CA SER A 77 -7.57 -0.74 -15.23
C SER A 77 -7.39 -1.33 -16.63
N LYS A 78 -6.30 -2.05 -16.85
CA LYS A 78 -6.02 -2.66 -18.16
C LYS A 78 -6.98 -3.80 -18.47
N LYS A 79 -7.24 -4.67 -17.51
CA LYS A 79 -8.09 -5.85 -17.72
C LYS A 79 -9.57 -5.51 -17.81
N HIS A 80 -10.02 -4.54 -17.04
CA HIS A 80 -11.44 -4.22 -16.89
C HIS A 80 -11.81 -2.83 -17.37
N SER A 81 -10.91 -2.14 -18.07
CA SER A 81 -11.14 -0.81 -18.62
C SER A 81 -11.58 0.23 -17.57
N LEU A 82 -11.02 0.13 -16.37
CA LEU A 82 -11.26 1.13 -15.34
C LEU A 82 -10.43 2.38 -15.62
N PRO A 83 -10.85 3.56 -15.11
CA PRO A 83 -10.06 4.78 -15.28
C PRO A 83 -8.64 4.63 -14.74
N MET A 84 -7.67 5.26 -15.40
CA MET A 84 -6.27 5.26 -15.00
C MET A 84 -5.88 6.51 -14.22
N GLU A 85 -6.73 7.53 -14.22
CA GLU A 85 -6.47 8.82 -13.58
C GLU A 85 -6.45 8.66 -12.06
N TYR A 86 -5.55 9.42 -11.42
CA TYR A 86 -5.40 9.32 -9.97
C TYR A 86 -6.68 9.72 -9.21
N GLU A 87 -7.52 10.59 -9.79
CA GLU A 87 -8.76 11.04 -9.17
C GLU A 87 -9.70 9.87 -8.86
N PHE A 88 -9.77 8.90 -9.76
CA PHE A 88 -10.59 7.71 -9.55
C PHE A 88 -10.08 6.87 -8.37
N TRP A 89 -8.77 6.76 -8.23
CA TRP A 89 -8.13 5.91 -7.23
C TRP A 89 -7.80 6.63 -5.93
N ALA A 90 -7.89 7.96 -5.91
CA ALA A 90 -7.49 8.78 -4.76
C ALA A 90 -8.22 8.39 -3.48
N ARG A 91 -9.51 8.10 -3.55
CA ARG A 91 -10.28 7.72 -2.36
C ARG A 91 -9.70 6.49 -1.67
N LEU A 92 -9.36 5.46 -2.45
CA LEU A 92 -8.73 4.26 -1.91
C LEU A 92 -7.34 4.58 -1.37
N ASN A 93 -6.52 5.24 -2.18
CA ASN A 93 -5.14 5.54 -1.82
C ASN A 93 -5.05 6.42 -0.57
N ASP A 94 -5.88 7.45 -0.49
CA ASP A 94 -5.94 8.33 0.68
C ASP A 94 -6.31 7.54 1.93
N SER A 95 -7.29 6.66 1.83
CA SER A 95 -7.72 5.81 2.95
C SER A 95 -6.58 4.91 3.44
N ILE A 96 -5.79 4.37 2.53
CA ILE A 96 -4.64 3.51 2.88
C ILE A 96 -3.56 4.33 3.58
N ILE A 97 -3.26 5.52 3.07
CA ILE A 97 -2.28 6.41 3.71
C ILE A 97 -2.75 6.79 5.11
N GLU A 98 -4.01 7.21 5.25
CA GLU A 98 -4.55 7.68 6.53
C GLU A 98 -4.64 6.58 7.58
N ARG A 99 -5.02 5.38 7.19
CA ARG A 99 -5.42 4.32 8.13
C ARG A 99 -4.42 3.19 8.29
N TRP A 100 -3.53 3.01 7.32
CA TRP A 100 -2.62 1.87 7.31
C TRP A 100 -1.15 2.26 7.27
N ALA A 101 -0.78 3.24 6.46
CA ALA A 101 0.62 3.54 6.22
C ALA A 101 1.31 4.13 7.45
N THR A 102 2.50 3.64 7.77
CA THR A 102 3.41 4.30 8.70
C THR A 102 4.36 5.23 7.95
N ASP A 103 4.62 4.91 6.70
CA ASP A 103 5.58 5.60 5.84
C ASP A 103 5.03 5.71 4.42
N VAL A 104 5.33 6.81 3.76
CA VAL A 104 5.16 6.96 2.32
C VAL A 104 6.56 7.09 1.71
N TYR A 105 6.89 6.19 0.80
CA TYR A 105 8.13 6.27 0.02
C TYR A 105 7.80 6.85 -1.34
N VAL A 106 8.39 8.01 -1.62
CA VAL A 106 8.24 8.69 -2.91
C VAL A 106 9.39 8.25 -3.81
N LEU A 107 9.05 7.50 -4.86
CA LEU A 107 10.04 7.06 -5.85
C LEU A 107 10.33 8.21 -6.81
N GLN A 108 11.55 8.72 -6.75
CA GLN A 108 11.97 9.90 -7.51
C GLN A 108 12.32 9.53 -8.96
N CYS A 109 11.29 9.14 -9.72
CA CYS A 109 11.38 8.95 -11.15
C CYS A 109 11.44 10.29 -11.86
N LEU A 110 11.72 10.28 -13.17
CA LEU A 110 11.78 11.50 -13.96
C LEU A 110 10.50 12.33 -13.81
N ASN A 111 10.66 13.60 -13.45
CA ASN A 111 9.58 14.57 -13.27
C ASN A 111 8.58 14.21 -12.15
N TRP A 112 9.01 13.44 -11.16
CA TRP A 112 8.13 12.99 -10.08
C TRP A 112 7.40 14.14 -9.38
N TRP A 113 8.05 15.29 -9.22
CA TRP A 113 7.49 16.48 -8.55
C TRP A 113 6.37 17.15 -9.33
N ARG A 114 6.19 16.80 -10.60
CA ARG A 114 5.10 17.31 -11.45
C ARG A 114 3.87 16.42 -11.41
N SER A 115 4.00 15.21 -10.90
CA SER A 115 2.88 14.28 -10.84
C SER A 115 1.81 14.77 -9.87
N ARG A 116 0.59 14.93 -10.36
CA ARG A 116 -0.55 15.33 -9.51
C ARG A 116 -0.83 14.29 -8.45
N GLY A 117 -0.77 13.01 -8.79
CA GLY A 117 -1.00 11.92 -7.87
C GLY A 117 0.03 11.91 -6.75
N VAL A 118 1.32 11.99 -7.09
CA VAL A 118 2.40 12.02 -6.09
C VAL A 118 2.27 13.23 -5.18
N ARG A 119 2.01 14.40 -5.73
CA ARG A 119 1.84 15.64 -4.93
C ARG A 119 0.67 15.51 -3.97
N HIS A 120 -0.42 14.94 -4.42
CA HIS A 120 -1.59 14.71 -3.57
C HIS A 120 -1.28 13.72 -2.44
N GLU A 121 -0.60 12.63 -2.73
CA GLU A 121 -0.22 11.62 -1.74
C GLU A 121 0.74 12.19 -0.70
N ILE A 122 1.69 13.02 -1.10
CA ILE A 122 2.57 13.73 -0.18
C ILE A 122 1.76 14.64 0.74
N LYS A 123 0.80 15.37 0.18
CA LYS A 123 -0.07 16.26 0.97
C LYS A 123 -0.87 15.47 2.02
N VAL A 124 -1.50 14.39 1.61
CA VAL A 124 -2.29 13.55 2.52
C VAL A 124 -1.40 12.99 3.63
N ALA A 125 -0.24 12.43 3.27
CA ALA A 125 0.71 11.91 4.24
C ALA A 125 1.16 12.98 5.24
N SER A 126 1.47 14.17 4.74
CA SER A 126 1.87 15.30 5.58
C SER A 126 0.78 15.71 6.56
N GLU A 127 -0.47 15.78 6.10
CA GLU A 127 -1.61 16.14 6.94
C GLU A 127 -1.92 15.09 8.00
N CYS A 128 -1.64 13.82 7.70
CA CYS A 128 -1.89 12.71 8.62
C CYS A 128 -0.71 12.41 9.54
N GLY A 129 0.41 13.13 9.40
CA GLY A 129 1.60 12.88 10.20
C GLY A 129 2.33 11.58 9.83
N VAL A 130 2.13 11.08 8.61
CA VAL A 130 2.83 9.91 8.10
C VAL A 130 4.22 10.32 7.63
N LYS A 131 5.24 9.53 7.98
CA LYS A 131 6.61 9.81 7.59
C LYS A 131 6.78 9.71 6.07
N ILE A 132 7.47 10.68 5.48
CA ILE A 132 7.73 10.71 4.05
C ILE A 132 9.24 10.54 3.81
N THR A 133 9.58 9.57 2.96
CA THR A 133 10.97 9.31 2.56
C THR A 133 11.06 9.40 1.04
N PHE A 134 12.01 10.20 0.56
CA PHE A 134 12.29 10.30 -0.88
C PHE A 134 13.35 9.28 -1.24
N VAL A 135 13.06 8.45 -2.25
CA VAL A 135 13.93 7.36 -2.67
C VAL A 135 14.41 7.63 -4.08
N GLU A 136 15.72 7.74 -4.25
CA GLU A 136 16.30 7.85 -5.58
C GLU A 136 16.13 6.54 -6.34
N VAL A 137 15.57 6.64 -7.54
CA VAL A 137 15.41 5.47 -8.40
C VAL A 137 16.72 5.22 -9.12
N ASP A 138 17.14 3.94 -9.16
CA ASP A 138 18.35 3.54 -9.85
C ASP A 138 18.33 4.05 -11.29
N LYS A 139 19.48 4.56 -11.76
CA LYS A 139 19.61 5.12 -13.12
C LYS A 139 19.27 4.14 -14.22
N HIS A 140 19.36 2.84 -13.95
CA HIS A 140 18.97 1.80 -14.91
C HIS A 140 17.45 1.78 -15.13
N TYR A 141 16.69 2.36 -14.21
CA TYR A 141 15.24 2.42 -14.27
C TYR A 141 14.70 3.84 -14.53
N ALA A 142 15.60 4.79 -14.61
CA ALA A 142 15.22 6.20 -14.81
C ALA A 142 14.97 6.54 -16.28
#